data_d180bf5f63df0ee275d84690935f2eff
#
_entry.id   d180bf5f63df0ee275d84690935f2eff
#
_cell.length_a   1.000
_cell.length_b   1.000
_cell.length_c   1.000
_cell.angle_alpha   90.00
_cell.angle_beta   90.00
_cell.angle_gamma   90.00
#
_symmetry.space_group_name_H-M   'P 1'
#
loop_
_entity.id
_entity.type
_entity.pdbx_description
1 polymer ?
#
loop_
_entity_poly.entity_id
_entity_poly.type
_entity_poly.pdbx_seq_one_letter_code
_entity_poly.pdbx_strand_id
1 'polypeptide(L)'
;MLLYIITFLVIFYAVTIKSRKSLHMLQQNLYNENNRYLKWLRHNLKSAFYHYDIIALILFIIAGLLHNFLSVILIFLALIILIFDTEVIKYSIMVEKHKKPLVKTARVRRQILTLYILNLLPLLIYTFNPDLKYILIVIAAIMLVLNYLVVYLVKVINTPVEKYVYHYYWNKATTKLASLTNLSVIGITGSYGKTSSKNILNEILSVNFISHPTPKNFNTDVGLMSTVNNDLTKFDEIFIAEMGAYRVGRIKNVCNLVHPKYG
;
A
#
# COMPACT_ATOMS: atom_id res chain seq x y z
N MET A 1 29.46 -0.87 -21.49
CA MET A 1 29.01 -0.27 -20.21
C MET A 1 27.68 0.48 -20.38
N LEU A 2 27.59 1.45 -21.27
CA LEU A 2 26.38 2.29 -21.44
C LEU A 2 25.10 1.50 -21.71
N LEU A 3 25.13 0.48 -22.59
CA LEU A 3 23.98 -0.37 -22.93
C LEU A 3 23.40 -1.02 -21.67
N TYR A 4 24.21 -1.56 -20.76
CA TYR A 4 23.74 -2.25 -19.57
C TYR A 4 23.11 -1.28 -18.56
N ILE A 5 23.66 -0.07 -18.41
CA ILE A 5 23.05 1.00 -17.59
C ILE A 5 21.66 1.36 -18.16
N ILE A 6 21.58 1.56 -19.48
CA ILE A 6 20.29 1.82 -20.14
C ILE A 6 19.30 0.69 -19.89
N THR A 7 19.75 -0.57 -19.98
CA THR A 7 18.90 -1.75 -19.70
C THR A 7 18.32 -1.70 -18.29
N PHE A 8 19.13 -1.44 -17.27
CA PHE A 8 18.65 -1.30 -15.89
C PHE A 8 17.66 -0.14 -15.73
N LEU A 9 17.91 1.00 -16.37
CA LEU A 9 17.02 2.17 -16.31
C LEU A 9 15.67 1.89 -16.98
N VAL A 10 15.65 1.18 -18.11
CA VAL A 10 14.40 0.77 -18.78
C VAL A 10 13.62 -0.22 -17.92
N ILE A 11 14.27 -1.23 -17.33
CA ILE A 11 13.61 -2.17 -16.41
C ILE A 11 13.05 -1.42 -15.20
N PHE A 12 13.81 -0.50 -14.62
CA PHE A 12 13.37 0.33 -13.49
C PHE A 12 12.15 1.20 -13.86
N TYR A 13 12.15 1.80 -15.06
CA TYR A 13 11.00 2.54 -15.58
C TYR A 13 9.77 1.63 -15.70
N ALA A 14 9.92 0.45 -16.28
CA ALA A 14 8.85 -0.54 -16.40
C ALA A 14 8.27 -0.92 -15.02
N VAL A 15 9.14 -1.21 -14.03
CA VAL A 15 8.73 -1.47 -12.65
C VAL A 15 7.94 -0.30 -12.08
N THR A 16 8.40 0.93 -12.28
CA THR A 16 7.74 2.14 -11.75
C THR A 16 6.31 2.28 -12.26
N ILE A 17 6.05 1.99 -13.53
CA ILE A 17 4.72 2.06 -14.11
C ILE A 17 3.84 0.89 -13.67
N LYS A 18 4.35 -0.35 -13.80
CA LYS A 18 3.58 -1.57 -13.52
C LYS A 18 3.26 -1.76 -12.04
N SER A 19 4.15 -1.33 -11.15
CA SER A 19 3.93 -1.40 -9.71
C SER A 19 2.77 -0.52 -9.20
N ARG A 20 2.31 0.45 -9.98
CA ARG A 20 1.08 1.20 -9.65
C ARG A 20 -0.13 0.27 -9.57
N LYS A 21 -0.27 -0.68 -10.51
CA LYS A 21 -1.34 -1.69 -10.47
C LYS A 21 -1.20 -2.64 -9.29
N SER A 22 -0.01 -3.18 -9.05
CA SER A 22 0.22 -4.13 -7.96
C SER A 22 0.08 -3.48 -6.56
N LEU A 23 0.53 -2.24 -6.37
CA LEU A 23 0.31 -1.46 -5.14
C LEU A 23 -1.18 -1.12 -4.95
N HIS A 24 -1.89 -0.78 -6.02
CA HIS A 24 -3.32 -0.54 -5.98
C HIS A 24 -4.07 -1.78 -5.50
N MET A 25 -3.75 -2.95 -6.07
CA MET A 25 -4.35 -4.22 -5.65
C MET A 25 -3.98 -4.60 -4.21
N LEU A 26 -2.75 -4.32 -3.79
CA LEU A 26 -2.35 -4.51 -2.38
C LEU A 26 -3.16 -3.62 -1.43
N GLN A 27 -3.38 -2.34 -1.79
CA GLN A 27 -4.20 -1.40 -1.01
C GLN A 27 -5.67 -1.83 -0.96
N GLN A 28 -6.27 -2.21 -2.09
CA GLN A 28 -7.65 -2.69 -2.15
C GLN A 28 -7.88 -3.98 -1.34
N ASN A 29 -6.86 -4.85 -1.27
CA ASN A 29 -6.88 -6.06 -0.46
C ASN A 29 -6.38 -5.84 0.97
N LEU A 30 -6.49 -4.60 1.49
CA LEU A 30 -6.18 -4.21 2.87
C LEU A 30 -4.76 -4.63 3.29
N TYR A 31 -3.79 -4.49 2.39
CA TYR A 31 -2.38 -4.85 2.63
C TYR A 31 -2.19 -6.30 3.09
N ASN A 32 -2.95 -7.21 2.47
CA ASN A 32 -2.99 -8.64 2.77
C ASN A 32 -3.57 -8.98 4.16
N GLU A 33 -4.47 -8.19 4.68
CA GLU A 33 -5.23 -8.56 5.87
C GLU A 33 -6.00 -9.87 5.60
N ASN A 34 -5.89 -10.87 6.50
CA ASN A 34 -6.47 -12.20 6.33
C ASN A 34 -6.10 -12.90 5.01
N ASN A 35 -4.89 -12.68 4.53
CA ASN A 35 -4.37 -13.24 3.28
C ASN A 35 -5.18 -12.86 2.02
N ARG A 36 -5.93 -11.76 2.05
CA ARG A 36 -6.77 -11.31 0.92
C ARG A 36 -5.97 -11.06 -0.34
N TYR A 37 -4.81 -10.42 -0.22
CA TYR A 37 -3.97 -10.14 -1.39
C TYR A 37 -3.42 -11.42 -2.03
N LEU A 38 -2.89 -12.34 -1.23
CA LEU A 38 -2.38 -13.63 -1.75
C LEU A 38 -3.50 -14.51 -2.31
N LYS A 39 -4.68 -14.52 -1.69
CA LYS A 39 -5.85 -15.20 -2.25
C LYS A 39 -6.25 -14.58 -3.59
N TRP A 40 -6.33 -13.24 -3.66
CA TRP A 40 -6.62 -12.53 -4.90
C TRP A 40 -5.57 -12.87 -5.98
N LEU A 41 -4.28 -12.80 -5.65
CA LEU A 41 -3.19 -13.10 -6.58
C LEU A 41 -3.32 -14.52 -7.14
N ARG A 42 -3.59 -15.51 -6.27
CA ARG A 42 -3.75 -16.91 -6.70
C ARG A 42 -4.90 -17.09 -7.70
N HIS A 43 -6.00 -16.36 -7.54
CA HIS A 43 -7.14 -16.45 -8.47
C HIS A 43 -6.95 -15.62 -9.75
N ASN A 44 -6.01 -14.68 -9.76
CA ASN A 44 -5.79 -13.74 -10.86
C ASN A 44 -4.37 -13.84 -11.44
N LEU A 45 -3.75 -15.02 -11.42
CA LEU A 45 -2.37 -15.22 -11.91
C LEU A 45 -2.21 -14.75 -13.36
N LYS A 46 -3.17 -15.05 -14.25
CA LYS A 46 -3.12 -14.64 -15.66
C LYS A 46 -3.04 -13.11 -15.84
N SER A 47 -3.70 -12.33 -14.98
CA SER A 47 -3.67 -10.87 -15.03
C SER A 47 -2.49 -10.25 -14.27
N ALA A 48 -1.81 -11.04 -13.44
CA ALA A 48 -0.65 -10.59 -12.68
C ALA A 48 0.67 -10.71 -13.47
N PHE A 49 0.73 -11.58 -14.48
CA PHE A 49 1.90 -11.80 -15.33
C PHE A 49 1.67 -11.19 -16.71
N TYR A 50 2.56 -10.30 -17.12
CA TYR A 50 2.54 -9.71 -18.45
C TYR A 50 3.37 -10.58 -19.40
N HIS A 51 2.77 -11.04 -20.50
CA HIS A 51 3.42 -11.94 -21.45
C HIS A 51 4.69 -11.34 -22.05
N TYR A 52 4.68 -10.04 -22.35
CA TYR A 52 5.84 -9.34 -22.91
C TYR A 52 7.01 -9.26 -21.94
N ASP A 53 6.77 -9.19 -20.62
CA ASP A 53 7.83 -9.23 -19.60
C ASP A 53 8.52 -10.60 -19.59
N ILE A 54 7.74 -11.66 -19.77
CA ILE A 54 8.28 -13.04 -19.86
C ILE A 54 9.13 -13.19 -21.12
N ILE A 55 8.66 -12.68 -22.26
CA ILE A 55 9.43 -12.70 -23.51
C ILE A 55 10.74 -11.94 -23.34
N ALA A 56 10.71 -10.74 -22.77
CA ALA A 56 11.90 -9.95 -22.51
C ALA A 56 12.87 -10.67 -21.56
N LEU A 57 12.38 -11.32 -20.51
CA LEU A 57 13.19 -12.14 -19.59
C LEU A 57 13.89 -13.28 -20.35
N ILE A 58 13.18 -14.01 -21.22
CA ILE A 58 13.75 -15.09 -22.02
C ILE A 58 14.87 -14.53 -22.91
N LEU A 59 14.66 -13.40 -23.58
CA LEU A 59 15.66 -12.76 -24.42
C LEU A 59 16.90 -12.34 -23.61
N PHE A 60 16.75 -11.83 -22.38
CA PHE A 60 17.87 -11.52 -21.50
C PHE A 60 18.65 -12.77 -21.06
N ILE A 61 17.95 -13.88 -20.77
CA ILE A 61 18.60 -15.16 -20.44
C ILE A 61 19.42 -15.67 -21.64
N ILE A 62 18.84 -15.70 -22.84
CA ILE A 62 19.54 -16.14 -24.07
C ILE A 62 20.74 -15.22 -24.36
N ALA A 63 20.59 -13.91 -24.22
CA ALA A 63 21.67 -12.94 -24.38
C ALA A 63 22.83 -13.22 -23.41
N GLY A 64 22.51 -13.58 -22.16
CA GLY A 64 23.49 -13.96 -21.15
C GLY A 64 24.25 -15.25 -21.44
N LEU A 65 23.64 -16.19 -22.17
CA LEU A 65 24.28 -17.45 -22.57
C LEU A 65 25.20 -17.29 -23.79
N LEU A 66 24.88 -16.40 -24.73
CA LEU A 66 25.56 -16.29 -26.01
C LEU A 66 26.88 -15.50 -25.93
N HIS A 67 27.00 -14.48 -25.08
CA HIS A 67 28.18 -13.63 -24.86
C HIS A 67 28.86 -13.09 -26.15
N ASN A 68 28.12 -12.89 -27.24
CA ASN A 68 28.62 -12.47 -28.53
C ASN A 68 27.80 -11.25 -29.10
N PHE A 69 28.06 -10.86 -30.35
CA PHE A 69 27.34 -9.75 -30.99
C PHE A 69 25.81 -9.97 -31.01
N LEU A 70 25.34 -11.20 -31.13
CA LEU A 70 23.93 -11.54 -31.09
C LEU A 70 23.31 -11.20 -29.72
N SER A 71 24.06 -11.31 -28.63
CA SER A 71 23.57 -10.91 -27.31
C SER A 71 23.17 -9.43 -27.24
N VAL A 72 23.89 -8.57 -27.92
CA VAL A 72 23.58 -7.14 -27.99
C VAL A 72 22.26 -6.91 -28.75
N ILE A 73 22.04 -7.61 -29.85
CA ILE A 73 20.79 -7.54 -30.62
C ILE A 73 19.59 -8.00 -29.76
N LEU A 74 19.75 -9.11 -29.03
CA LEU A 74 18.69 -9.64 -28.17
C LEU A 74 18.34 -8.68 -27.01
N ILE A 75 19.34 -8.02 -26.43
CA ILE A 75 19.10 -6.97 -25.41
C ILE A 75 18.30 -5.82 -26.02
N PHE A 76 18.67 -5.30 -27.22
CA PHE A 76 17.91 -4.24 -27.87
C PHE A 76 16.47 -4.66 -28.17
N LEU A 77 16.25 -5.88 -28.66
CA LEU A 77 14.91 -6.39 -28.90
C LEU A 77 14.09 -6.47 -27.61
N ALA A 78 14.68 -6.99 -26.52
CA ALA A 78 14.02 -7.02 -25.21
C ALA A 78 13.65 -5.61 -24.72
N LEU A 79 14.53 -4.62 -24.90
CA LEU A 79 14.25 -3.22 -24.51
C LEU A 79 13.10 -2.62 -25.31
N ILE A 80 13.05 -2.85 -26.63
CA ILE A 80 11.94 -2.37 -27.47
C ILE A 80 10.62 -2.97 -26.98
N ILE A 81 10.58 -4.28 -26.73
CA ILE A 81 9.39 -4.98 -26.22
C ILE A 81 8.96 -4.41 -24.86
N LEU A 82 9.89 -4.20 -23.94
CA LEU A 82 9.58 -3.65 -22.61
C LEU A 82 9.07 -2.22 -22.66
N ILE A 83 9.68 -1.37 -23.50
CA ILE A 83 9.23 0.03 -23.65
C ILE A 83 7.82 0.05 -24.23
N PHE A 84 7.59 -0.69 -25.32
CA PHE A 84 6.27 -0.76 -25.96
C PHE A 84 5.19 -1.22 -24.97
N ASP A 85 5.39 -2.36 -24.31
CA ASP A 85 4.44 -2.90 -23.32
C ASP A 85 4.21 -1.94 -22.15
N THR A 86 5.27 -1.29 -21.67
CA THR A 86 5.17 -0.33 -20.56
C THR A 86 4.33 0.90 -20.94
N GLU A 87 4.49 1.44 -22.16
CA GLU A 87 3.67 2.56 -22.64
C GLU A 87 2.21 2.16 -22.86
N VAL A 88 1.93 0.95 -23.35
CA VAL A 88 0.57 0.40 -23.45
C VAL A 88 -0.08 0.30 -22.10
N ILE A 89 0.63 -0.25 -21.10
CA ILE A 89 0.11 -0.37 -19.72
C ILE A 89 -0.09 1.02 -19.09
N LYS A 90 0.84 1.93 -19.27
CA LYS A 90 0.73 3.31 -18.79
C LYS A 90 -0.52 4.01 -19.36
N TYR A 91 -0.77 3.86 -20.66
CA TYR A 91 -1.98 4.35 -21.31
C TYR A 91 -3.23 3.70 -20.68
N SER A 92 -3.24 2.39 -20.51
CA SER A 92 -4.38 1.69 -19.87
C SER A 92 -4.67 2.21 -18.45
N ILE A 93 -3.63 2.49 -17.66
CA ILE A 93 -3.78 3.05 -16.30
C ILE A 93 -4.38 4.46 -16.32
N MET A 94 -4.07 5.27 -17.37
CA MET A 94 -4.61 6.62 -17.50
C MET A 94 -6.09 6.62 -17.90
N VAL A 95 -6.49 5.67 -18.74
CA VAL A 95 -7.87 5.59 -19.27
C VAL A 95 -8.81 4.85 -18.29
N GLU A 96 -8.30 3.92 -17.52
CA GLU A 96 -9.09 3.08 -16.63
C GLU A 96 -9.61 3.88 -15.42
N LYS A 97 -10.92 4.12 -15.38
CA LYS A 97 -11.60 4.78 -14.27
C LYS A 97 -11.90 3.76 -13.15
N HIS A 98 -11.06 3.73 -12.14
CA HIS A 98 -11.32 2.90 -10.96
C HIS A 98 -12.35 3.56 -10.02
N LYS A 99 -13.31 2.79 -9.50
CA LYS A 99 -14.25 3.25 -8.45
C LYS A 99 -13.51 3.73 -7.19
N LYS A 100 -12.37 3.13 -6.88
CA LYS A 100 -11.50 3.50 -5.76
C LYS A 100 -10.05 3.56 -6.28
N PRO A 101 -9.54 4.73 -6.65
CA PRO A 101 -8.16 4.89 -7.16
C PRO A 101 -7.12 4.64 -6.06
N LEU A 102 -5.85 4.41 -6.45
CA LEU A 102 -4.74 4.30 -5.52
C LEU A 102 -4.54 5.62 -4.75
N VAL A 103 -4.72 5.57 -3.44
CA VAL A 103 -4.48 6.72 -2.57
C VAL A 103 -3.03 6.69 -2.08
N LYS A 104 -2.25 7.73 -2.38
CA LYS A 104 -0.84 7.86 -1.97
C LYS A 104 -0.71 8.25 -0.50
N THR A 105 -1.11 7.37 0.40
CA THR A 105 -0.91 7.54 1.85
C THR A 105 0.57 7.49 2.22
N ALA A 106 0.95 7.94 3.43
CA ALA A 106 2.32 7.82 3.95
C ALA A 106 2.82 6.36 3.91
N ARG A 107 1.94 5.37 4.16
CA ARG A 107 2.23 3.94 4.03
C ARG A 107 2.60 3.55 2.60
N VAL A 108 1.80 3.98 1.61
CA VAL A 108 2.09 3.72 0.18
C VAL A 108 3.40 4.37 -0.24
N ARG A 109 3.69 5.59 0.24
CA ARG A 109 4.97 6.28 -0.07
C ARG A 109 6.17 5.49 0.44
N ARG A 110 6.13 4.95 1.67
CA ARG A 110 7.19 4.08 2.20
C ARG A 110 7.37 2.82 1.37
N GLN A 111 6.27 2.19 0.94
CA GLN A 111 6.32 1.01 0.06
C GLN A 111 6.93 1.34 -1.30
N ILE A 112 6.60 2.48 -1.90
CA ILE A 112 7.21 2.94 -3.15
C ILE A 112 8.71 3.14 -2.97
N LEU A 113 9.14 3.78 -1.88
CA LEU A 113 10.56 4.01 -1.60
C LEU A 113 11.32 2.69 -1.46
N THR A 114 10.81 1.75 -0.64
CA THR A 114 11.41 0.42 -0.49
C THR A 114 11.46 -0.35 -1.81
N LEU A 115 10.40 -0.26 -2.61
CA LEU A 115 10.33 -0.88 -3.94
C LEU A 115 11.43 -0.33 -4.86
N TYR A 116 11.62 0.99 -4.87
CA TYR A 116 12.64 1.63 -5.71
C TYR A 116 14.05 1.24 -5.26
N ILE A 117 14.31 1.23 -3.94
CA ILE A 117 15.60 0.79 -3.40
C ILE A 117 15.88 -0.66 -3.85
N LEU A 118 14.94 -1.58 -3.68
CA LEU A 118 15.11 -2.98 -4.08
C LEU A 118 15.41 -3.13 -5.59
N ASN A 119 14.70 -2.38 -6.43
CA ASN A 119 14.87 -2.49 -7.89
C ASN A 119 16.11 -1.75 -8.41
N LEU A 120 16.71 -0.84 -7.63
CA LEU A 120 17.99 -0.22 -7.95
C LEU A 120 19.19 -1.05 -7.50
N LEU A 121 19.03 -2.03 -6.60
CA LEU A 121 20.13 -2.87 -6.12
C LEU A 121 20.91 -3.56 -7.24
N PRO A 122 20.30 -4.18 -8.27
CA PRO A 122 21.07 -4.78 -9.37
C PRO A 122 21.96 -3.77 -10.10
N LEU A 123 21.47 -2.55 -10.34
CA LEU A 123 22.27 -1.49 -10.94
C LEU A 123 23.44 -1.07 -10.03
N LEU A 124 23.16 -0.92 -8.73
CA LEU A 124 24.21 -0.57 -7.77
C LEU A 124 25.30 -1.64 -7.69
N ILE A 125 24.92 -2.92 -7.63
CA ILE A 125 25.88 -4.04 -7.63
C ILE A 125 26.68 -4.05 -8.94
N TYR A 126 26.05 -3.75 -10.09
CA TYR A 126 26.71 -3.67 -11.39
C TYR A 126 27.83 -2.61 -11.39
N THR A 127 27.67 -1.49 -10.71
CA THR A 127 28.73 -0.45 -10.66
C THR A 127 30.01 -0.92 -9.98
N PHE A 128 29.90 -1.85 -9.02
CA PHE A 128 31.05 -2.44 -8.32
C PHE A 128 31.57 -3.74 -8.97
N ASN A 129 30.70 -4.49 -9.66
CA ASN A 129 31.02 -5.77 -10.25
C ASN A 129 30.45 -5.88 -11.69
N PRO A 130 31.09 -5.24 -12.68
CA PRO A 130 30.59 -5.21 -14.06
C PRO A 130 30.52 -6.59 -14.74
N ASP A 131 31.30 -7.56 -14.28
CA ASP A 131 31.31 -8.91 -14.82
C ASP A 131 30.01 -9.67 -14.58
N LEU A 132 29.24 -9.27 -13.55
CA LEU A 132 27.95 -9.86 -13.22
C LEU A 132 26.79 -9.31 -14.08
N LYS A 133 27.06 -8.50 -15.10
CA LYS A 133 26.08 -7.76 -15.92
C LYS A 133 24.87 -8.59 -16.35
N TYR A 134 25.06 -9.76 -16.92
CA TYR A 134 23.97 -10.60 -17.41
C TYR A 134 23.14 -11.18 -16.27
N ILE A 135 23.79 -11.68 -15.21
CA ILE A 135 23.09 -12.22 -14.04
C ILE A 135 22.24 -11.12 -13.38
N LEU A 136 22.77 -9.92 -13.23
CA LEU A 136 22.05 -8.80 -12.61
C LEU A 136 20.87 -8.30 -13.46
N ILE A 137 21.01 -8.29 -14.79
CA ILE A 137 19.90 -7.98 -15.71
C ILE A 137 18.79 -9.03 -15.58
N VAL A 138 19.15 -10.32 -15.56
CA VAL A 138 18.19 -11.41 -15.40
C VAL A 138 17.48 -11.29 -14.04
N ILE A 139 18.19 -10.99 -12.96
CA ILE A 139 17.58 -10.75 -11.63
C ILE A 139 16.59 -9.58 -11.70
N ALA A 140 16.98 -8.45 -12.30
CA ALA A 140 16.11 -7.29 -12.44
C ALA A 140 14.85 -7.61 -13.29
N ALA A 141 15.01 -8.38 -14.37
CA ALA A 141 13.89 -8.82 -15.20
C ALA A 141 12.97 -9.82 -14.47
N ILE A 142 13.52 -10.74 -13.66
CA ILE A 142 12.73 -11.61 -12.79
C ILE A 142 11.90 -10.79 -11.79
N MET A 143 12.49 -9.77 -11.18
CA MET A 143 11.78 -8.89 -10.25
C MET A 143 10.64 -8.12 -10.96
N LEU A 144 10.82 -7.75 -12.23
CA LEU A 144 9.77 -7.15 -13.05
C LEU A 144 8.63 -8.13 -13.32
N VAL A 145 8.94 -9.34 -13.80
CA VAL A 145 7.94 -10.41 -14.07
C VAL A 145 7.16 -10.75 -12.80
N LEU A 146 7.85 -10.87 -11.67
CA LEU A 146 7.27 -11.17 -10.36
C LEU A 146 6.81 -9.92 -9.58
N ASN A 147 6.51 -8.81 -10.27
CA ASN A 147 6.21 -7.51 -9.65
C ASN A 147 5.18 -7.59 -8.51
N TYR A 148 4.10 -8.36 -8.66
CA TYR A 148 3.09 -8.54 -7.61
C TYR A 148 3.64 -9.24 -6.36
N LEU A 149 4.56 -10.20 -6.51
CA LEU A 149 5.24 -10.86 -5.39
C LEU A 149 6.28 -9.95 -4.76
N VAL A 150 7.01 -9.17 -5.58
CA VAL A 150 7.97 -8.16 -5.08
C VAL A 150 7.25 -7.10 -4.24
N VAL A 151 6.09 -6.61 -4.68
CA VAL A 151 5.26 -5.68 -3.89
C VAL A 151 4.78 -6.32 -2.58
N TYR A 152 4.46 -7.60 -2.58
CA TYR A 152 4.16 -8.32 -1.34
C TYR A 152 5.38 -8.43 -0.41
N LEU A 153 6.56 -8.71 -0.96
CA LEU A 153 7.83 -8.73 -0.20
C LEU A 153 8.11 -7.34 0.42
N VAL A 154 7.95 -6.27 -0.36
CA VAL A 154 8.04 -4.88 0.11
C VAL A 154 7.10 -4.62 1.28
N LYS A 155 5.86 -5.10 1.21
CA LYS A 155 4.90 -5.03 2.33
C LYS A 155 5.44 -5.76 3.56
N VAL A 156 6.03 -6.93 3.40
CA VAL A 156 6.60 -7.71 4.52
C VAL A 156 7.77 -6.95 5.15
N ILE A 157 8.70 -6.42 4.34
CA ILE A 157 9.85 -5.62 4.79
C ILE A 157 9.38 -4.38 5.59
N ASN A 158 8.32 -3.70 5.13
CA ASN A 158 7.80 -2.51 5.82
C ASN A 158 6.93 -2.85 7.04
N THR A 159 6.55 -4.12 7.27
CA THR A 159 5.66 -4.49 8.38
C THR A 159 6.14 -4.03 9.76
N PRO A 160 7.43 -4.16 10.14
CA PRO A 160 7.89 -3.67 11.45
C PRO A 160 7.74 -2.15 11.58
N VAL A 161 8.05 -1.38 10.54
CA VAL A 161 7.88 0.08 10.53
C VAL A 161 6.40 0.45 10.66
N GLU A 162 5.51 -0.24 9.94
CA GLU A 162 4.07 0.01 10.02
C GLU A 162 3.50 -0.33 11.40
N LYS A 163 3.99 -1.39 12.05
CA LYS A 163 3.61 -1.72 13.44
C LYS A 163 4.09 -0.64 14.41
N TYR A 164 5.33 -0.18 14.27
CA TYR A 164 5.86 0.90 15.11
C TYR A 164 5.03 2.18 14.98
N VAL A 165 4.75 2.61 13.75
CA VAL A 165 3.92 3.79 13.47
C VAL A 165 2.51 3.63 14.05
N TYR A 166 1.90 2.44 13.91
CA TYR A 166 0.59 2.15 14.49
C TYR A 166 0.61 2.29 16.02
N HIS A 167 1.57 1.65 16.70
CA HIS A 167 1.69 1.73 18.17
C HIS A 167 2.00 3.15 18.66
N TYR A 168 2.81 3.89 17.91
CA TYR A 168 3.09 5.30 18.25
C TYR A 168 1.79 6.14 18.27
N TYR A 169 0.98 6.06 17.21
CA TYR A 169 -0.28 6.80 17.17
C TYR A 169 -1.34 6.26 18.13
N TRP A 170 -1.34 4.96 18.40
CA TRP A 170 -2.18 4.34 19.40
C TRP A 170 -1.87 4.91 20.80
N ASN A 171 -0.62 4.86 21.22
CA ASN A 171 -0.18 5.38 22.51
C ASN A 171 -0.45 6.88 22.64
N LYS A 172 -0.20 7.64 21.57
CA LYS A 172 -0.52 9.06 21.54
C LYS A 172 -2.01 9.32 21.77
N ALA A 173 -2.89 8.55 21.13
CA ALA A 173 -4.34 8.68 21.28
C ALA A 173 -4.81 8.28 22.68
N THR A 174 -4.34 7.16 23.22
CA THR A 174 -4.70 6.71 24.58
C THR A 174 -4.21 7.68 25.66
N THR A 175 -2.99 8.18 25.55
CA THR A 175 -2.46 9.21 26.47
C THR A 175 -3.29 10.50 26.40
N LYS A 176 -3.66 10.94 25.19
CA LYS A 176 -4.52 12.12 25.03
C LYS A 176 -5.89 11.92 25.65
N LEU A 177 -6.55 10.78 25.40
CA LEU A 177 -7.84 10.46 26.01
C LEU A 177 -7.76 10.41 27.55
N ALA A 178 -6.70 9.83 28.11
CA ALA A 178 -6.48 9.77 29.55
C ALA A 178 -6.30 11.17 30.16
N SER A 179 -5.80 12.16 29.40
CA SER A 179 -5.66 13.55 29.85
C SER A 179 -6.96 14.34 29.81
N LEU A 180 -7.99 13.85 29.10
CA LEU A 180 -9.29 14.51 28.94
C LEU A 180 -10.27 13.99 30.01
N THR A 181 -10.06 14.38 31.27
CA THR A 181 -10.80 13.83 32.44
C THR A 181 -12.30 14.09 32.41
N ASN A 182 -12.74 15.16 31.75
CA ASN A 182 -14.16 15.53 31.63
C ASN A 182 -14.84 14.91 30.41
N LEU A 183 -14.10 14.21 29.55
CA LEU A 183 -14.63 13.64 28.33
C LEU A 183 -15.40 12.35 28.61
N SER A 184 -16.66 12.29 28.22
CA SER A 184 -17.45 11.07 28.18
C SER A 184 -17.47 10.49 26.76
N VAL A 185 -17.14 9.21 26.59
CA VAL A 185 -17.14 8.55 25.29
C VAL A 185 -18.38 7.71 25.11
N ILE A 186 -19.09 7.92 23.98
CA ILE A 186 -20.26 7.12 23.57
C ILE A 186 -19.86 6.31 22.34
N GLY A 187 -19.96 4.97 22.42
CA GLY A 187 -19.64 4.08 21.31
C GLY A 187 -20.89 3.71 20.53
N ILE A 188 -20.91 3.94 19.20
CA ILE A 188 -22.02 3.53 18.33
C ILE A 188 -21.55 2.41 17.41
N THR A 189 -22.18 1.23 17.54
CA THR A 189 -21.98 0.10 16.66
C THR A 189 -23.31 -0.41 16.11
N GLY A 190 -23.26 -1.23 15.08
CA GLY A 190 -24.47 -1.81 14.45
C GLY A 190 -24.23 -2.16 12.98
N SER A 191 -25.14 -2.92 12.39
CA SER A 191 -25.07 -3.30 10.99
C SER A 191 -25.42 -2.15 10.06
N TYR A 192 -26.50 -1.42 10.38
CA TYR A 192 -27.03 -0.27 9.63
C TYR A 192 -27.23 0.93 10.57
N GLY A 193 -27.37 2.12 9.99
CA GLY A 193 -27.78 3.33 10.69
C GLY A 193 -26.73 4.00 11.57
N LYS A 194 -25.54 3.43 11.80
CA LYS A 194 -24.50 3.98 12.69
C LYS A 194 -24.22 5.47 12.46
N THR A 195 -23.96 5.86 11.22
CA THR A 195 -23.63 7.25 10.87
C THR A 195 -24.80 8.17 11.06
N SER A 196 -26.05 7.71 10.74
CA SER A 196 -27.26 8.49 10.97
C SER A 196 -27.51 8.67 12.48
N SER A 197 -27.43 7.59 13.26
CA SER A 197 -27.58 7.64 14.72
C SER A 197 -26.54 8.53 15.38
N LYS A 198 -25.28 8.47 14.92
CA LYS A 198 -24.20 9.34 15.37
C LYS A 198 -24.53 10.81 15.14
N ASN A 199 -25.00 11.16 13.95
CA ASN A 199 -25.31 12.54 13.61
C ASN A 199 -26.53 13.06 14.39
N ILE A 200 -27.61 12.25 14.48
CA ILE A 200 -28.81 12.60 15.27
C ILE A 200 -28.43 12.79 16.75
N LEU A 201 -27.65 11.87 17.31
CA LEU A 201 -27.21 11.96 18.69
C LEU A 201 -26.35 13.21 18.94
N ASN A 202 -25.48 13.55 17.98
CA ASN A 202 -24.68 14.76 18.06
C ASN A 202 -25.55 16.03 18.06
N GLU A 203 -26.57 16.12 17.19
CA GLU A 203 -27.51 17.23 17.16
C GLU A 203 -28.22 17.41 18.51
N ILE A 204 -28.69 16.32 19.10
CA ILE A 204 -29.38 16.34 20.39
C ILE A 204 -28.42 16.80 21.51
N LEU A 205 -27.22 16.23 21.58
CA LEU A 205 -26.27 16.50 22.66
C LEU A 205 -25.62 17.88 22.54
N SER A 206 -25.43 18.39 21.32
CA SER A 206 -24.81 19.71 21.09
C SER A 206 -25.64 20.89 21.61
N VAL A 207 -26.91 20.65 21.99
CA VAL A 207 -27.75 21.66 22.64
C VAL A 207 -27.18 22.08 24.03
N ASN A 208 -26.62 21.11 24.79
CA ASN A 208 -26.19 21.35 26.16
C ASN A 208 -24.70 21.00 26.40
N PHE A 209 -24.03 20.30 25.47
CA PHE A 209 -22.67 19.85 25.65
C PHE A 209 -21.81 20.17 24.41
N ILE A 210 -20.51 20.31 24.61
CA ILE A 210 -19.56 20.39 23.51
C ILE A 210 -19.29 18.95 23.04
N SER A 211 -20.05 18.51 22.04
CA SER A 211 -19.99 17.15 21.52
C SER A 211 -19.21 17.06 20.20
N HIS A 212 -18.36 16.03 20.09
CA HIS A 212 -17.51 15.78 18.93
C HIS A 212 -17.79 14.39 18.34
N PRO A 213 -18.44 14.27 17.18
CA PRO A 213 -18.64 12.98 16.52
C PRO A 213 -17.43 12.62 15.66
N THR A 214 -17.15 11.33 15.48
CA THR A 214 -16.16 10.89 14.46
C THR A 214 -16.51 11.44 13.08
N PRO A 215 -15.54 12.04 12.35
CA PRO A 215 -15.80 12.62 11.03
C PRO A 215 -16.25 11.58 10.00
N LYS A 216 -17.19 11.95 9.14
CA LYS A 216 -17.66 11.10 8.02
C LYS A 216 -18.00 9.68 8.51
N ASN A 217 -17.38 8.66 7.90
CA ASN A 217 -17.50 7.24 8.22
C ASN A 217 -16.22 6.67 8.88
N PHE A 218 -15.50 7.49 9.66
CA PHE A 218 -14.32 7.04 10.40
C PHE A 218 -14.76 6.11 11.53
N ASN A 219 -14.71 4.82 11.29
CA ASN A 219 -15.20 3.78 12.20
C ASN A 219 -14.18 2.65 12.41
N THR A 220 -12.93 2.88 11.98
CA THR A 220 -11.79 1.98 12.20
C THR A 220 -10.91 2.50 13.33
N ASP A 221 -10.08 1.61 13.93
CA ASP A 221 -9.06 2.02 14.90
C ASP A 221 -8.18 3.18 14.39
N VAL A 222 -7.72 3.10 13.13
CA VAL A 222 -6.91 4.17 12.51
C VAL A 222 -7.72 5.47 12.37
N GLY A 223 -8.99 5.37 11.96
CA GLY A 223 -9.87 6.53 11.87
C GLY A 223 -10.11 7.19 13.24
N LEU A 224 -10.37 6.37 14.26
CA LEU A 224 -10.57 6.86 15.62
C LEU A 224 -9.28 7.46 16.21
N MET A 225 -8.13 6.81 16.03
CA MET A 225 -6.83 7.39 16.42
C MET A 225 -6.60 8.75 15.76
N SER A 226 -6.96 8.88 14.47
CA SER A 226 -6.84 10.15 13.76
C SER A 226 -7.72 11.22 14.36
N THR A 227 -8.99 10.92 14.60
CA THR A 227 -9.94 11.85 15.24
C THR A 227 -9.45 12.27 16.63
N VAL A 228 -9.09 11.30 17.46
CA VAL A 228 -8.60 11.61 18.82
C VAL A 228 -7.35 12.50 18.76
N ASN A 229 -6.38 12.15 17.92
CA ASN A 229 -5.10 12.88 17.89
C ASN A 229 -5.19 14.28 17.30
N ASN A 230 -6.04 14.46 16.27
CA ASN A 230 -6.06 15.69 15.48
C ASN A 230 -7.25 16.62 15.81
N ASP A 231 -8.43 16.04 16.13
CA ASP A 231 -9.67 16.80 16.15
C ASP A 231 -10.13 17.09 17.60
N LEU A 232 -10.04 16.11 18.54
CA LEU A 232 -10.47 16.31 19.93
C LEU A 232 -9.63 17.38 20.64
N THR A 233 -10.29 18.20 21.45
CA THR A 233 -9.69 19.25 22.27
C THR A 233 -10.00 19.04 23.75
N LYS A 234 -9.41 19.85 24.64
CA LYS A 234 -9.69 19.83 26.08
C LYS A 234 -11.08 20.39 26.45
N PHE A 235 -11.77 21.00 25.50
CA PHE A 235 -13.09 21.57 25.70
C PHE A 235 -14.20 20.59 25.34
N ASP A 236 -13.90 19.50 24.64
CA ASP A 236 -14.89 18.50 24.28
C ASP A 236 -15.34 17.73 25.54
N GLU A 237 -16.66 17.67 25.75
CA GLU A 237 -17.29 16.99 26.89
C GLU A 237 -17.80 15.59 26.49
N ILE A 238 -18.18 15.43 25.22
CA ILE A 238 -18.69 14.16 24.70
C ILE A 238 -17.99 13.83 23.39
N PHE A 239 -17.42 12.62 23.32
CA PHE A 239 -16.91 12.04 22.09
C PHE A 239 -17.82 10.91 21.60
N ILE A 240 -18.42 11.07 20.41
CA ILE A 240 -19.29 10.07 19.80
C ILE A 240 -18.49 9.25 18.79
N ALA A 241 -18.07 8.07 19.21
CA ALA A 241 -17.21 7.17 18.43
C ALA A 241 -18.03 6.19 17.60
N GLU A 242 -18.06 6.34 16.27
CA GLU A 242 -18.60 5.32 15.37
C GLU A 242 -17.63 4.15 15.30
N MET A 243 -18.10 2.92 15.59
CA MET A 243 -17.27 1.71 15.66
C MET A 243 -17.70 0.68 14.62
N GLY A 244 -16.77 0.31 13.72
CA GLY A 244 -17.00 -0.65 12.64
C GLY A 244 -16.61 -2.07 13.01
N ALA A 245 -17.52 -3.03 12.79
CA ALA A 245 -17.31 -4.46 13.02
C ALA A 245 -17.01 -5.20 11.72
N TYR A 246 -15.77 -5.16 11.24
CA TYR A 246 -15.39 -5.85 9.99
C TYR A 246 -14.92 -7.29 10.21
N ARG A 247 -14.61 -7.67 11.43
CA ARG A 247 -14.14 -9.01 11.85
C ARG A 247 -14.29 -9.21 13.34
N VAL A 248 -14.20 -10.46 13.77
CA VAL A 248 -14.17 -10.84 15.18
C VAL A 248 -13.04 -10.12 15.91
N GLY A 249 -13.30 -9.59 17.11
CA GLY A 249 -12.35 -8.86 17.94
C GLY A 249 -12.17 -7.37 17.59
N ARG A 250 -12.74 -6.87 16.48
CA ARG A 250 -12.54 -5.47 16.06
C ARG A 250 -13.17 -4.48 17.04
N ILE A 251 -14.40 -4.71 17.47
CA ILE A 251 -15.07 -3.86 18.45
C ILE A 251 -14.27 -3.83 19.76
N LYS A 252 -13.78 -4.99 20.24
CA LYS A 252 -12.91 -5.04 21.43
C LYS A 252 -11.69 -4.15 21.29
N ASN A 253 -11.01 -4.18 20.13
CA ASN A 253 -9.85 -3.34 19.90
C ASN A 253 -10.21 -1.84 19.94
N VAL A 254 -11.32 -1.45 19.32
CA VAL A 254 -11.78 -0.07 19.34
C VAL A 254 -12.21 0.36 20.74
N CYS A 255 -12.90 -0.50 21.50
CA CYS A 255 -13.24 -0.23 22.89
C CYS A 255 -11.98 -0.07 23.77
N ASN A 256 -10.94 -0.88 23.53
CA ASN A 256 -9.66 -0.72 24.23
C ASN A 256 -8.91 0.57 23.87
N LEU A 257 -9.23 1.20 22.74
CA LEU A 257 -8.67 2.49 22.35
C LEU A 257 -9.43 3.64 23.04
N VAL A 258 -10.76 3.65 22.91
CA VAL A 258 -11.56 4.83 23.25
C VAL A 258 -12.29 4.71 24.60
N HIS A 259 -12.30 3.53 25.22
CA HIS A 259 -12.93 3.25 26.52
C HIS A 259 -14.35 3.84 26.65
N PRO A 260 -15.33 3.40 25.80
CA PRO A 260 -16.65 3.99 25.82
C PRO A 260 -17.33 3.76 27.19
N LYS A 261 -17.93 4.82 27.73
CA LYS A 261 -18.73 4.76 28.95
C LYS A 261 -20.16 4.32 28.64
N TYR A 262 -20.64 4.65 27.47
CA TYR A 262 -21.98 4.32 26.96
C TYR A 262 -21.86 3.69 25.57
N GLY A 263 -22.83 2.80 25.22
CA GLY A 263 -22.86 2.10 23.91
C GLY A 263 -24.22 1.52 23.56
#